data_013d9d512baed4be83b8db4c45aef267
#
_entry.id   013d9d512baed4be83b8db4c45aef267
#
_cell.length_a   1.000
_cell.length_b   1.000
_cell.length_c   1.000
_cell.angle_alpha   90.00
_cell.angle_beta   90.00
_cell.angle_gamma   90.00
#
_symmetry.space_group_name_H-M   'P 1'
#
loop_
_entity.id
_entity.type
_entity.pdbx_description
1 polymer ?
#
loop_
_entity_poly.entity_id
_entity_poly.type
_entity_poly.pdbx_seq_one_letter_code
_entity_poly.pdbx_strand_id
1 'polypeptide(L)'
;VTDPGPSRAADPGAVLVLGEALVDLVPADGDTGVRAAQPGGGPANVAVGLARLGGRPSFVGGFGDDAFGARVASWLSGAGVDLSLSGRSSLPTALAVADPGDHGNTYRFHLGDTATFELPDRAAEAGRFGAVYAGGLAAVVAPAADAVAATARAAAATGLLVVDPNVREDRTLDPEASLGRLRELCSLARVVKASDEDLARLWPDASPEASCRALAAEGRLVVMTRGPKGATAYVHDAPAVSVPALPVRVVNTIGAGDAFMAGMLTWLGTEAGWDPALSAGRTRAMLEYAAATAASVCARAGTEPTAPPGV
;
A
#
# COMPACT_ATOMS: atom_id res chain seq x y z
N VAL A 1 -5.70 23.18 24.03
CA VAL A 1 -6.89 22.95 23.18
C VAL A 1 -6.63 23.74 21.91
N THR A 2 -6.08 23.11 20.87
CA THR A 2 -5.91 23.71 19.55
C THR A 2 -7.24 23.58 18.83
N ASP A 3 -7.73 24.75 18.36
CA ASP A 3 -8.91 24.90 17.52
C ASP A 3 -8.85 23.88 16.36
N PRO A 4 -9.84 23.00 16.18
CA PRO A 4 -9.92 22.19 14.98
C PRO A 4 -10.20 23.14 13.83
N GLY A 5 -9.19 23.42 13.01
CA GLY A 5 -9.33 24.22 11.81
C GLY A 5 -10.54 23.79 10.97
N PRO A 6 -11.04 24.63 10.04
CA PRO A 6 -12.30 24.42 9.35
C PRO A 6 -12.37 23.03 8.73
N SER A 7 -13.44 22.29 9.03
CA SER A 7 -13.74 20.98 8.45
C SER A 7 -13.58 21.05 6.92
N ARG A 8 -12.54 20.42 6.41
CA ARG A 8 -12.29 20.35 4.96
C ARG A 8 -13.48 19.65 4.30
N ALA A 9 -13.99 20.19 3.19
CA ALA A 9 -15.10 19.59 2.45
C ALA A 9 -14.81 18.14 2.06
N ALA A 10 -15.84 17.30 1.95
CA ALA A 10 -15.69 15.94 1.43
C ALA A 10 -15.10 15.98 0.02
N ASP A 11 -14.16 15.09 -0.27
CA ASP A 11 -13.55 14.93 -1.59
C ASP A 11 -13.69 13.46 -2.03
N PRO A 12 -14.82 13.09 -2.63
CA PRO A 12 -15.09 11.73 -3.05
C PRO A 12 -14.18 11.24 -4.19
N GLY A 13 -13.40 12.12 -4.82
CA GLY A 13 -12.38 11.75 -5.80
C GLY A 13 -10.99 11.52 -5.21
N ALA A 14 -10.80 11.75 -3.90
CA ALA A 14 -9.51 11.58 -3.23
C ALA A 14 -9.41 10.21 -2.52
N VAL A 15 -8.18 9.78 -2.28
CA VAL A 15 -7.84 8.56 -1.53
C VAL A 15 -7.12 8.93 -0.25
N LEU A 16 -7.60 8.42 0.90
CA LEU A 16 -6.85 8.46 2.15
C LEU A 16 -5.92 7.25 2.21
N VAL A 17 -4.62 7.47 2.28
CA VAL A 17 -3.61 6.42 2.36
C VAL A 17 -3.04 6.39 3.78
N LEU A 18 -3.26 5.29 4.50
CA LEU A 18 -2.76 5.07 5.85
C LEU A 18 -1.53 4.18 5.81
N GLY A 19 -0.44 4.59 6.43
CA GLY A 19 0.69 3.70 6.53
C GLY A 19 2.02 4.34 6.86
N GLU A 20 3.06 3.53 6.77
CA GLU A 20 4.42 3.96 7.02
C GLU A 20 5.03 4.69 5.81
N ALA A 21 5.83 5.70 6.15
CA ALA A 21 6.81 6.33 5.27
C ALA A 21 8.15 6.33 6.03
N LEU A 22 9.15 5.66 5.48
CA LEU A 22 10.43 5.38 6.12
C LEU A 22 11.61 5.63 5.17
N VAL A 23 12.82 5.32 5.61
CA VAL A 23 14.00 5.39 4.75
C VAL A 23 14.59 4.01 4.54
N ASP A 24 14.71 3.62 3.28
CA ASP A 24 15.44 2.45 2.85
C ASP A 24 16.94 2.79 2.73
N LEU A 25 17.77 2.08 3.48
CA LEU A 25 19.23 2.13 3.37
C LEU A 25 19.68 0.99 2.44
N VAL A 26 19.86 1.32 1.17
CA VAL A 26 20.27 0.35 0.15
C VAL A 26 21.77 0.43 -0.15
N PRO A 27 22.44 -0.66 -0.56
CA PRO A 27 23.82 -0.59 -0.97
C PRO A 27 24.02 0.46 -2.08
N ALA A 28 25.03 1.32 -1.92
CA ALA A 28 25.46 2.19 -3.00
C ALA A 28 26.26 1.40 -4.03
N ASP A 29 26.27 1.86 -5.29
CA ASP A 29 26.88 1.16 -6.42
C ASP A 29 28.28 0.61 -6.08
N GLY A 30 28.41 -0.72 -6.10
CA GLY A 30 29.66 -1.46 -5.96
C GLY A 30 30.30 -1.49 -4.59
N ASP A 31 29.76 -0.79 -3.57
CA ASP A 31 30.33 -0.78 -2.21
C ASP A 31 29.31 -1.29 -1.17
N THR A 32 29.60 -2.43 -0.57
CA THR A 32 28.75 -3.02 0.48
C THR A 32 28.83 -2.28 1.81
N GLY A 33 29.83 -1.43 2.01
CA GLY A 33 30.01 -0.61 3.22
C GLY A 33 29.27 0.74 3.19
N VAL A 34 28.94 1.23 1.97
CA VAL A 34 28.23 2.49 1.77
C VAL A 34 26.75 2.23 1.52
N ARG A 35 25.88 2.99 2.15
CA ARG A 35 24.42 2.94 1.98
C ARG A 35 23.90 4.25 1.43
N ALA A 36 23.05 4.17 0.41
CA ALA A 36 22.25 5.29 -0.05
C ALA A 36 20.92 5.31 0.70
N ALA A 37 20.57 6.46 1.27
CA ALA A 37 19.29 6.65 1.93
C ALA A 37 18.24 7.02 0.88
N GLN A 38 17.18 6.23 0.73
CA GLN A 38 16.09 6.46 -0.20
C GLN A 38 14.76 6.50 0.56
N PRO A 39 13.86 7.47 0.30
CA PRO A 39 12.50 7.40 0.80
C PRO A 39 11.81 6.12 0.35
N GLY A 40 11.06 5.49 1.24
CA GLY A 40 10.37 4.23 1.00
C GLY A 40 9.16 4.04 1.92
N GLY A 41 8.68 2.81 1.97
CA GLY A 41 7.45 2.40 2.65
C GLY A 41 6.36 2.06 1.62
N GLY A 42 5.74 0.87 1.74
CA GLY A 42 4.73 0.42 0.80
C GLY A 42 3.58 1.43 0.62
N PRO A 43 2.90 1.86 1.69
CA PRO A 43 1.85 2.87 1.61
C PRO A 43 2.32 4.22 1.04
N ALA A 44 3.54 4.66 1.37
CA ALA A 44 4.10 5.88 0.80
C ALA A 44 4.34 5.75 -0.72
N ASN A 45 4.85 4.61 -1.18
CA ASN A 45 4.99 4.30 -2.61
C ASN A 45 3.62 4.30 -3.32
N VAL A 46 2.57 3.73 -2.70
CA VAL A 46 1.19 3.78 -3.24
C VAL A 46 0.71 5.22 -3.37
N ALA A 47 0.92 6.07 -2.35
CA ALA A 47 0.51 7.48 -2.39
C ALA A 47 1.23 8.25 -3.51
N VAL A 48 2.56 8.09 -3.63
CA VAL A 48 3.33 8.71 -4.72
C VAL A 48 2.87 8.18 -6.08
N GLY A 49 2.64 6.87 -6.19
CA GLY A 49 2.12 6.25 -7.40
C GLY A 49 0.77 6.83 -7.83
N LEU A 50 -0.18 6.98 -6.90
CA LEU A 50 -1.47 7.62 -7.14
C LEU A 50 -1.31 9.05 -7.67
N ALA A 51 -0.47 9.87 -7.00
CA ALA A 51 -0.24 11.24 -7.42
C ALA A 51 0.37 11.31 -8.83
N ARG A 52 1.33 10.45 -9.16
CA ARG A 52 1.96 10.35 -10.50
C ARG A 52 0.98 9.92 -11.59
N LEU A 53 -0.06 9.18 -11.23
CA LEU A 53 -1.14 8.75 -12.14
C LEU A 53 -2.30 9.77 -12.21
N GLY A 54 -2.15 10.95 -11.61
CA GLY A 54 -3.14 12.03 -11.63
C GLY A 54 -4.22 11.92 -10.55
N GLY A 55 -4.08 10.98 -9.61
CA GLY A 55 -4.96 10.87 -8.43
C GLY A 55 -4.69 11.96 -7.39
N ARG A 56 -5.54 12.01 -6.37
CA ARG A 56 -5.46 12.97 -5.25
C ARG A 56 -5.29 12.25 -3.92
N PRO A 57 -4.09 11.74 -3.59
CA PRO A 57 -3.84 11.08 -2.32
C PRO A 57 -3.66 12.08 -1.17
N SER A 58 -4.30 11.82 -0.03
CA SER A 58 -3.94 12.34 1.28
C SER A 58 -3.28 11.24 2.08
N PHE A 59 -2.05 11.47 2.53
CA PHE A 59 -1.29 10.47 3.28
C PHE A 59 -1.39 10.73 4.79
N VAL A 60 -1.58 9.67 5.55
CA VAL A 60 -1.56 9.67 7.01
C VAL A 60 -0.45 8.77 7.50
N GLY A 61 0.61 9.37 7.98
CA GLY A 61 1.76 8.72 8.59
C GLY A 61 2.34 9.60 9.68
N GLY A 62 3.36 9.10 10.37
CA GLY A 62 4.16 9.87 11.32
C GLY A 62 5.48 10.31 10.68
N PHE A 63 5.90 11.54 10.93
CA PHE A 63 7.16 12.08 10.44
C PHE A 63 8.02 12.59 11.58
N GLY A 64 9.30 12.14 11.62
CA GLY A 64 10.32 12.68 12.53
C GLY A 64 10.70 14.12 12.22
N ASP A 65 11.22 14.83 13.20
CA ASP A 65 11.81 16.16 13.05
C ASP A 65 13.30 16.10 12.64
N ASP A 66 13.79 14.91 12.30
CA ASP A 66 15.13 14.65 11.79
C ASP A 66 15.25 14.88 10.25
N ALA A 67 16.48 14.80 9.74
CA ALA A 67 16.77 14.99 8.32
C ALA A 67 16.09 13.93 7.42
N PHE A 68 15.88 12.70 7.91
CA PHE A 68 15.21 11.65 7.18
C PHE A 68 13.71 11.90 7.09
N GLY A 69 13.05 12.31 8.20
CA GLY A 69 11.66 12.69 8.20
C GLY A 69 11.37 13.88 7.28
N ALA A 70 12.25 14.90 7.29
CA ALA A 70 12.16 16.01 6.35
C ALA A 70 12.29 15.57 4.88
N ARG A 71 13.22 14.64 4.59
CA ARG A 71 13.44 14.09 3.25
C ARG A 71 12.22 13.30 2.74
N VAL A 72 11.67 12.42 3.58
CA VAL A 72 10.48 11.61 3.23
C VAL A 72 9.26 12.50 3.02
N ALA A 73 9.01 13.48 3.90
CA ALA A 73 7.92 14.44 3.75
C ALA A 73 8.07 15.28 2.46
N SER A 74 9.29 15.73 2.14
CA SER A 74 9.58 16.48 0.91
C SER A 74 9.36 15.64 -0.35
N TRP A 75 9.72 14.36 -0.32
CA TRP A 75 9.48 13.44 -1.44
C TRP A 75 7.98 13.24 -1.70
N LEU A 76 7.19 12.97 -0.66
CA LEU A 76 5.74 12.83 -0.78
C LEU A 76 5.07 14.12 -1.27
N SER A 77 5.36 15.25 -0.63
CA SER A 77 4.75 16.54 -1.01
C SER A 77 5.21 17.01 -2.39
N GLY A 78 6.47 16.76 -2.77
CA GLY A 78 7.00 17.02 -4.11
C GLY A 78 6.34 16.19 -5.21
N ALA A 79 5.79 15.02 -4.89
CA ALA A 79 4.97 14.23 -5.79
C ALA A 79 3.51 14.72 -5.88
N GLY A 80 3.08 15.64 -5.03
CA GLY A 80 1.71 16.15 -4.98
C GLY A 80 0.81 15.45 -3.94
N VAL A 81 1.39 14.69 -3.00
CA VAL A 81 0.65 14.05 -1.90
C VAL A 81 0.33 15.08 -0.81
N ASP A 82 -0.93 15.13 -0.38
CA ASP A 82 -1.35 15.98 0.74
C ASP A 82 -0.99 15.33 2.08
N LEU A 83 -0.18 16.02 2.90
CA LEU A 83 0.28 15.58 4.21
C LEU A 83 -0.45 16.26 5.38
N SER A 84 -1.50 17.03 5.12
CA SER A 84 -2.18 17.83 6.14
C SER A 84 -2.82 17.02 7.27
N LEU A 85 -3.04 15.72 7.05
CA LEU A 85 -3.60 14.77 8.02
C LEU A 85 -2.55 13.93 8.74
N SER A 86 -1.27 14.08 8.38
CA SER A 86 -0.17 13.34 9.00
C SER A 86 0.25 13.93 10.34
N GLY A 87 0.92 13.11 11.17
CA GLY A 87 1.52 13.50 12.44
C GLY A 87 2.99 13.92 12.32
N ARG A 88 3.47 14.66 13.33
CA ARG A 88 4.89 14.93 13.54
C ARG A 88 5.29 14.56 14.95
N SER A 89 6.53 14.08 15.11
CA SER A 89 7.05 13.63 16.39
C SER A 89 8.55 13.94 16.47
N SER A 90 9.05 14.11 17.69
CA SER A 90 10.50 14.26 17.96
C SER A 90 11.25 12.93 17.97
N LEU A 91 10.57 11.80 17.81
CA LEU A 91 11.20 10.50 17.64
C LEU A 91 11.90 10.39 16.27
N PRO A 92 12.92 9.53 16.14
CA PRO A 92 13.63 9.35 14.89
C PRO A 92 12.74 8.68 13.82
N THR A 93 13.07 8.91 12.56
CA THR A 93 12.43 8.23 11.42
C THR A 93 12.83 6.74 11.39
N ALA A 94 11.89 5.85 11.10
CA ALA A 94 12.17 4.41 10.94
C ALA A 94 13.07 4.14 9.73
N LEU A 95 13.91 3.11 9.85
CA LEU A 95 14.82 2.69 8.81
C LEU A 95 14.60 1.22 8.41
N ALA A 96 14.72 0.94 7.13
CA ALA A 96 14.84 -0.40 6.58
C ALA A 96 16.23 -0.55 5.95
N VAL A 97 17.04 -1.46 6.48
CA VAL A 97 18.39 -1.71 5.99
C VAL A 97 18.36 -2.91 5.06
N ALA A 98 18.69 -2.70 3.80
CA ALA A 98 18.79 -3.76 2.81
C ALA A 98 20.17 -4.44 2.88
N ASP A 99 20.18 -5.73 3.18
CA ASP A 99 21.36 -6.58 3.08
C ASP A 99 21.30 -7.39 1.78
N PRO A 100 22.28 -7.27 0.88
CA PRO A 100 22.34 -8.06 -0.34
C PRO A 100 22.45 -9.56 -0.04
N GLY A 101 21.69 -10.37 -0.76
CA GLY A 101 21.74 -11.83 -0.69
C GLY A 101 21.65 -12.46 -2.08
N ASP A 102 21.96 -13.76 -2.20
CA ASP A 102 21.98 -14.51 -3.47
C ASP A 102 20.59 -14.56 -4.17
N HIS A 103 19.51 -14.37 -3.42
CA HIS A 103 18.12 -14.40 -3.92
C HIS A 103 17.41 -13.04 -3.83
N GLY A 104 18.17 -11.94 -3.72
CA GLY A 104 17.66 -10.57 -3.55
C GLY A 104 18.00 -9.99 -2.18
N ASN A 105 17.50 -8.80 -1.89
CA ASN A 105 17.76 -8.11 -0.63
C ASN A 105 16.93 -8.71 0.51
N THR A 106 17.57 -8.99 1.65
CA THR A 106 16.91 -9.16 2.94
C THR A 106 16.82 -7.82 3.65
N TYR A 107 15.72 -7.54 4.33
CA TYR A 107 15.55 -6.28 5.05
C TYR A 107 15.63 -6.51 6.55
N ARG A 108 16.31 -5.59 7.25
CA ARG A 108 16.27 -5.45 8.71
C ARG A 108 15.65 -4.12 9.03
N PHE A 109 14.61 -4.16 9.85
CA PHE A 109 13.89 -2.96 10.21
C PHE A 109 14.28 -2.43 11.57
N HIS A 110 14.31 -1.09 11.70
CA HIS A 110 14.42 -0.35 12.95
C HIS A 110 13.10 0.39 13.15
N LEU A 111 12.13 -0.27 13.82
CA LEU A 111 10.73 0.15 13.90
C LEU A 111 10.39 0.76 15.27
N GLY A 112 10.94 0.22 16.36
CA GLY A 112 10.59 0.61 17.72
C GLY A 112 10.97 2.06 18.03
N ASP A 113 10.10 2.74 18.78
CA ASP A 113 10.30 4.13 19.23
C ASP A 113 10.63 5.10 18.09
N THR A 114 9.90 4.98 16.98
CA THR A 114 10.09 5.83 15.80
C THR A 114 8.85 6.64 15.46
N ALA A 115 9.04 7.86 14.97
CA ALA A 115 7.98 8.76 14.54
C ALA A 115 7.09 8.16 13.46
N THR A 116 7.64 7.31 12.60
CA THR A 116 6.93 6.65 11.49
C THR A 116 5.67 5.93 11.96
N PHE A 117 5.68 5.36 13.16
CA PHE A 117 4.54 4.64 13.73
C PHE A 117 3.74 5.44 14.76
N GLU A 118 3.98 6.73 14.91
CA GLU A 118 3.11 7.66 15.63
C GLU A 118 2.05 8.27 14.70
N LEU A 119 1.32 7.41 14.02
CA LEU A 119 0.29 7.77 13.06
C LEU A 119 -0.99 8.20 13.80
N PRO A 120 -1.57 9.39 13.48
CA PRO A 120 -2.80 9.84 14.11
C PRO A 120 -4.03 9.06 13.64
N ASP A 121 -4.96 8.81 14.56
CA ASP A 121 -6.29 8.28 14.21
C ASP A 121 -7.06 9.29 13.35
N ARG A 122 -7.63 8.81 12.23
CA ARG A 122 -8.41 9.59 11.25
C ARG A 122 -9.78 8.97 10.97
N ALA A 123 -10.33 8.25 11.95
CA ALA A 123 -11.64 7.63 11.82
C ALA A 123 -12.75 8.65 11.49
N ALA A 124 -12.67 9.85 12.06
CA ALA A 124 -13.64 10.93 11.81
C ALA A 124 -13.58 11.47 10.37
N GLU A 125 -12.43 11.38 9.72
CA GLU A 125 -12.21 11.85 8.36
C GLU A 125 -12.47 10.80 7.29
N ALA A 126 -12.51 9.52 7.64
CA ALA A 126 -12.55 8.39 6.70
C ALA A 126 -13.69 8.51 5.66
N GLY A 127 -14.89 8.90 6.08
CA GLY A 127 -16.05 9.05 5.19
C GLY A 127 -16.00 10.23 4.22
N ARG A 128 -14.95 11.04 4.24
CA ARG A 128 -14.77 12.20 3.35
C ARG A 128 -14.04 11.85 2.04
N PHE A 129 -13.50 10.66 1.95
CA PHE A 129 -12.70 10.15 0.83
C PHE A 129 -13.48 9.13 0.02
N GLY A 130 -13.21 9.04 -1.27
CA GLY A 130 -13.79 8.01 -2.13
C GLY A 130 -13.30 6.61 -1.79
N ALA A 131 -12.04 6.50 -1.35
CA ALA A 131 -11.48 5.26 -0.83
C ALA A 131 -10.49 5.53 0.30
N VAL A 132 -10.35 4.54 1.20
CA VAL A 132 -9.29 4.49 2.21
C VAL A 132 -8.45 3.25 1.93
N TYR A 133 -7.14 3.45 1.82
CA TYR A 133 -6.16 2.39 1.67
C TYR A 133 -5.42 2.16 2.98
N ALA A 134 -5.25 0.90 3.37
CA ALA A 134 -4.51 0.48 4.55
C ALA A 134 -3.71 -0.80 4.30
N GLY A 135 -2.57 -0.95 4.97
CA GLY A 135 -1.74 -2.16 4.92
C GLY A 135 -0.29 -1.90 5.36
N GLY A 136 0.57 -2.88 5.15
CA GLY A 136 1.98 -2.80 5.46
C GLY A 136 2.30 -2.82 6.96
N LEU A 137 3.48 -2.30 7.31
CA LEU A 137 4.01 -2.32 8.68
C LEU A 137 3.17 -1.48 9.65
N ALA A 138 2.61 -0.35 9.21
CA ALA A 138 1.79 0.49 10.08
C ALA A 138 0.50 -0.20 10.55
N ALA A 139 0.06 -1.24 9.84
CA ALA A 139 -1.10 -2.04 10.26
C ALA A 139 -0.78 -3.03 11.41
N VAL A 140 0.50 -3.25 11.71
CA VAL A 140 0.93 -4.25 12.71
C VAL A 140 1.83 -3.67 13.81
N VAL A 141 2.50 -2.55 13.56
CA VAL A 141 3.39 -1.90 14.53
C VAL A 141 2.62 -0.91 15.39
N ALA A 142 2.61 -1.12 16.71
CA ALA A 142 1.98 -0.18 17.63
C ALA A 142 2.85 1.09 17.81
N PRO A 143 2.24 2.27 18.06
CA PRO A 143 0.81 2.53 18.22
C PRO A 143 0.05 2.71 16.90
N ALA A 144 0.71 2.82 15.74
CA ALA A 144 0.08 3.02 14.44
C ALA A 144 -1.01 1.99 14.13
N ALA A 145 -0.78 0.73 14.48
CA ALA A 145 -1.72 -0.36 14.22
C ALA A 145 -3.13 -0.10 14.78
N ASP A 146 -3.23 0.53 15.94
CA ASP A 146 -4.52 0.83 16.55
C ASP A 146 -5.24 1.99 15.83
N ALA A 147 -4.49 3.03 15.42
CA ALA A 147 -5.02 4.14 14.63
C ALA A 147 -5.47 3.69 13.21
N VAL A 148 -4.67 2.82 12.58
CA VAL A 148 -5.02 2.18 11.28
C VAL A 148 -6.30 1.37 11.43
N ALA A 149 -6.40 0.52 12.45
CA ALA A 149 -7.59 -0.31 12.67
C ALA A 149 -8.85 0.54 12.95
N ALA A 150 -8.75 1.60 13.75
CA ALA A 150 -9.87 2.52 14.02
C ALA A 150 -10.34 3.22 12.73
N THR A 151 -9.41 3.78 11.95
CA THR A 151 -9.72 4.46 10.69
C THR A 151 -10.29 3.48 9.65
N ALA A 152 -9.72 2.26 9.56
CA ALA A 152 -10.20 1.22 8.64
C ALA A 152 -11.63 0.75 8.97
N ARG A 153 -11.96 0.58 10.25
CA ARG A 153 -13.36 0.25 10.67
C ARG A 153 -14.34 1.36 10.30
N ALA A 154 -13.96 2.62 10.49
CA ALA A 154 -14.79 3.76 10.07
C ALA A 154 -14.96 3.80 8.54
N ALA A 155 -13.90 3.57 7.78
CA ALA A 155 -13.95 3.49 6.32
C ALA A 155 -14.85 2.35 5.83
N ALA A 156 -14.75 1.15 6.43
CA ALA A 156 -15.59 0.01 6.07
C ALA A 156 -17.09 0.27 6.29
N ALA A 157 -17.43 1.11 7.28
CA ALA A 157 -18.81 1.48 7.58
C ALA A 157 -19.39 2.57 6.66
N THR A 158 -18.54 3.41 6.07
CA THR A 158 -18.98 4.63 5.36
C THR A 158 -18.60 4.68 3.88
N GLY A 159 -17.69 3.81 3.41
CA GLY A 159 -17.16 3.89 2.06
C GLY A 159 -16.38 2.67 1.62
N LEU A 160 -15.40 2.89 0.77
CA LEU A 160 -14.55 1.84 0.21
C LEU A 160 -13.24 1.71 1.01
N LEU A 161 -13.12 0.63 1.75
CA LEU A 161 -11.84 0.20 2.32
C LEU A 161 -11.11 -0.74 1.34
N VAL A 162 -9.87 -0.39 1.00
CA VAL A 162 -8.95 -1.17 0.15
C VAL A 162 -7.76 -1.58 0.99
N VAL A 163 -7.43 -2.85 1.00
CA VAL A 163 -6.33 -3.40 1.83
C VAL A 163 -5.31 -4.14 0.97
N ASP A 164 -4.04 -3.85 1.23
CA ASP A 164 -2.91 -4.70 0.85
C ASP A 164 -2.21 -5.14 2.13
N PRO A 165 -2.35 -6.39 2.57
CA PRO A 165 -1.73 -6.85 3.81
C PRO A 165 -0.22 -6.71 3.79
N ASN A 166 0.42 -6.88 2.62
CA ASN A 166 1.84 -6.64 2.38
C ASN A 166 2.68 -7.17 3.54
N VAL A 167 2.54 -8.47 3.83
CA VAL A 167 3.09 -9.13 5.01
C VAL A 167 4.60 -8.96 5.08
N ARG A 168 5.09 -8.43 6.19
CA ARG A 168 6.51 -8.29 6.47
C ARG A 168 6.86 -9.06 7.74
N GLU A 169 7.98 -9.77 7.69
CA GLU A 169 8.53 -10.46 8.85
C GLU A 169 9.62 -9.60 9.47
N ASP A 170 9.51 -9.37 10.76
CA ASP A 170 10.55 -8.72 11.54
C ASP A 170 10.64 -9.39 12.91
N ARG A 171 11.88 -9.48 13.46
CA ARG A 171 12.15 -10.16 14.73
C ARG A 171 11.55 -9.45 15.94
N THR A 172 11.20 -8.17 15.80
CA THR A 172 10.62 -7.36 16.87
C THR A 172 9.10 -7.45 16.92
N LEU A 173 8.47 -8.07 15.91
CA LEU A 173 7.03 -8.26 15.81
C LEU A 173 6.62 -9.64 16.32
N ASP A 174 5.49 -9.71 17.01
CA ASP A 174 4.80 -10.96 17.27
C ASP A 174 4.12 -11.43 15.97
N PRO A 175 4.56 -12.57 15.38
CA PRO A 175 4.03 -13.02 14.09
C PRO A 175 2.52 -13.30 14.12
N GLU A 176 2.02 -13.95 15.18
CA GLU A 176 0.60 -14.33 15.24
C GLU A 176 -0.30 -13.11 15.45
N ALA A 177 0.09 -12.18 16.32
CA ALA A 177 -0.62 -10.92 16.50
C ALA A 177 -0.63 -10.09 15.21
N SER A 178 0.49 -10.03 14.50
CA SER A 178 0.62 -9.32 13.21
C SER A 178 -0.30 -9.92 12.14
N LEU A 179 -0.26 -11.24 11.96
CA LEU A 179 -1.13 -11.94 11.02
C LEU A 179 -2.62 -11.80 11.40
N GLY A 180 -2.94 -11.84 12.71
CA GLY A 180 -4.29 -11.61 13.22
C GLY A 180 -4.84 -10.25 12.84
N ARG A 181 -4.05 -9.17 13.02
CA ARG A 181 -4.43 -7.80 12.62
C ARG A 181 -4.65 -7.68 11.10
N LEU A 182 -3.77 -8.28 10.30
CA LEU A 182 -3.89 -8.23 8.83
C LEU A 182 -5.11 -9.04 8.34
N ARG A 183 -5.40 -10.20 8.93
CA ARG A 183 -6.64 -10.97 8.64
C ARG A 183 -7.88 -10.14 8.97
N GLU A 184 -7.90 -9.43 10.11
CA GLU A 184 -9.00 -8.54 10.48
C GLU A 184 -9.19 -7.44 9.43
N LEU A 185 -8.12 -6.75 9.02
CA LEU A 185 -8.21 -5.72 7.97
C LEU A 185 -8.75 -6.28 6.66
N CYS A 186 -8.27 -7.44 6.21
CA CYS A 186 -8.78 -8.11 5.02
C CYS A 186 -10.27 -8.45 5.14
N SER A 187 -10.75 -8.81 6.36
CA SER A 187 -12.16 -9.10 6.60
C SER A 187 -13.07 -7.88 6.57
N LEU A 188 -12.55 -6.69 6.88
CA LEU A 188 -13.27 -5.42 6.81
C LEU A 188 -13.32 -4.84 5.40
N ALA A 189 -12.34 -5.15 4.56
CA ALA A 189 -12.16 -4.52 3.25
C ALA A 189 -13.21 -4.97 2.24
N ARG A 190 -13.57 -4.07 1.30
CA ARG A 190 -14.35 -4.38 0.10
C ARG A 190 -13.44 -4.78 -1.06
N VAL A 191 -12.19 -4.34 -1.05
CA VAL A 191 -11.17 -4.69 -2.02
C VAL A 191 -9.93 -5.17 -1.28
N VAL A 192 -9.45 -6.36 -1.60
CA VAL A 192 -8.20 -6.91 -1.08
C VAL A 192 -7.27 -7.21 -2.25
N LYS A 193 -6.06 -6.67 -2.24
CA LYS A 193 -4.98 -7.10 -3.13
C LYS A 193 -3.90 -7.74 -2.26
N ALA A 194 -3.48 -8.92 -2.58
CA ALA A 194 -2.40 -9.63 -1.87
C ALA A 194 -1.54 -10.43 -2.87
N SER A 195 -0.29 -10.68 -2.52
CA SER A 195 0.52 -11.65 -3.26
C SER A 195 0.13 -13.09 -2.89
N ASP A 196 0.48 -14.05 -3.73
CA ASP A 196 0.33 -15.48 -3.40
C ASP A 196 1.13 -15.85 -2.13
N GLU A 197 2.28 -15.21 -1.91
CA GLU A 197 3.09 -15.37 -0.70
C GLU A 197 2.39 -14.80 0.54
N ASP A 198 1.77 -13.61 0.46
CA ASP A 198 0.99 -13.02 1.55
C ASP A 198 -0.16 -13.94 1.95
N LEU A 199 -0.90 -14.44 0.96
CA LEU A 199 -2.05 -15.33 1.17
C LEU A 199 -1.63 -16.65 1.84
N ALA A 200 -0.50 -17.23 1.42
CA ALA A 200 0.03 -18.45 2.01
C ALA A 200 0.45 -18.26 3.50
N ARG A 201 0.91 -17.05 3.85
CA ARG A 201 1.24 -16.72 5.25
C ARG A 201 0.01 -16.41 6.09
N LEU A 202 -0.94 -15.69 5.53
CA LEU A 202 -2.18 -15.32 6.23
C LEU A 202 -3.09 -16.54 6.48
N TRP A 203 -3.16 -17.46 5.53
CA TRP A 203 -4.01 -18.65 5.61
C TRP A 203 -3.25 -19.92 5.21
N PRO A 204 -2.32 -20.40 6.06
CA PRO A 204 -1.40 -21.51 5.70
C PRO A 204 -2.11 -22.85 5.45
N ASP A 205 -3.31 -23.03 5.98
CA ASP A 205 -4.10 -24.25 5.82
C ASP A 205 -4.90 -24.32 4.51
N ALA A 206 -4.84 -23.26 3.69
CA ALA A 206 -5.55 -23.17 2.42
C ALA A 206 -4.59 -22.77 1.28
N SER A 207 -4.91 -23.19 0.05
CA SER A 207 -4.16 -22.63 -1.08
C SER A 207 -4.48 -21.13 -1.26
N PRO A 208 -3.57 -20.33 -1.82
CA PRO A 208 -3.82 -18.91 -2.11
C PRO A 208 -5.11 -18.68 -2.90
N GLU A 209 -5.39 -19.54 -3.88
CA GLU A 209 -6.63 -19.49 -4.67
C GLU A 209 -7.88 -19.78 -3.83
N ALA A 210 -7.80 -20.74 -2.90
CA ALA A 210 -8.92 -21.07 -2.01
C ALA A 210 -9.19 -19.90 -1.05
N SER A 211 -8.15 -19.28 -0.50
CA SER A 211 -8.26 -18.09 0.34
C SER A 211 -8.90 -16.91 -0.41
N CYS A 212 -8.48 -16.67 -1.66
CA CYS A 212 -9.11 -15.65 -2.51
C CYS A 212 -10.60 -15.91 -2.74
N ARG A 213 -10.98 -17.16 -3.03
CA ARG A 213 -12.39 -17.52 -3.24
C ARG A 213 -13.22 -17.37 -1.97
N ALA A 214 -12.66 -17.75 -0.81
CA ALA A 214 -13.32 -17.59 0.48
C ALA A 214 -13.59 -16.12 0.80
N LEU A 215 -12.60 -15.24 0.61
CA LEU A 215 -12.77 -13.80 0.78
C LEU A 215 -13.77 -13.23 -0.23
N ALA A 216 -13.70 -13.63 -1.51
CA ALA A 216 -14.61 -13.16 -2.54
C ALA A 216 -16.06 -13.60 -2.31
N ALA A 217 -16.29 -14.77 -1.73
CA ALA A 217 -17.62 -15.28 -1.40
C ALA A 217 -18.40 -14.36 -0.43
N GLU A 218 -17.70 -13.51 0.32
CA GLU A 218 -18.30 -12.49 1.19
C GLU A 218 -18.56 -11.15 0.46
N GLY A 219 -18.54 -11.14 -0.87
CA GLY A 219 -18.86 -9.96 -1.70
C GLY A 219 -17.70 -8.99 -1.92
N ARG A 220 -16.45 -9.45 -1.76
CA ARG A 220 -15.24 -8.65 -1.98
C ARG A 220 -14.70 -8.81 -3.40
N LEU A 221 -14.05 -7.77 -3.91
CA LEU A 221 -13.11 -7.89 -5.03
C LEU A 221 -11.74 -8.29 -4.44
N VAL A 222 -11.25 -9.48 -4.78
CA VAL A 222 -9.96 -9.97 -4.31
C VAL A 222 -9.00 -10.13 -5.48
N VAL A 223 -7.84 -9.50 -5.42
CA VAL A 223 -6.82 -9.56 -6.47
C VAL A 223 -5.56 -10.22 -5.92
N MET A 224 -5.21 -11.36 -6.48
CA MET A 224 -3.96 -12.06 -6.19
C MET A 224 -2.91 -11.72 -7.24
N THR A 225 -1.76 -11.21 -6.81
CA THR A 225 -0.58 -10.98 -7.67
C THR A 225 0.42 -12.13 -7.52
N ARG A 226 1.09 -12.52 -8.61
CA ARG A 226 2.04 -13.65 -8.66
C ARG A 226 3.32 -13.29 -9.41
N GLY A 227 3.82 -12.06 -9.20
CA GLY A 227 5.01 -11.56 -9.87
C GLY A 227 4.97 -11.78 -11.39
N PRO A 228 5.96 -12.47 -11.98
CA PRO A 228 6.01 -12.71 -13.43
C PRO A 228 4.87 -13.57 -13.99
N LYS A 229 4.09 -14.24 -13.14
CA LYS A 229 2.91 -15.01 -13.55
C LYS A 229 1.64 -14.15 -13.72
N GLY A 230 1.73 -12.84 -13.44
CA GLY A 230 0.63 -11.90 -13.60
C GLY A 230 -0.30 -11.81 -12.38
N ALA A 231 -1.56 -11.49 -12.62
CA ALA A 231 -2.55 -11.28 -11.57
C ALA A 231 -3.89 -11.97 -11.91
N THR A 232 -4.63 -12.32 -10.85
CA THR A 232 -5.96 -12.92 -10.96
C THR A 232 -6.90 -12.22 -10.00
N ALA A 233 -8.04 -11.76 -10.50
CA ALA A 233 -9.14 -11.23 -9.69
C ALA A 233 -10.23 -12.27 -9.48
N TYR A 234 -10.76 -12.29 -8.27
CA TYR A 234 -11.87 -13.13 -7.82
C TYR A 234 -13.00 -12.20 -7.37
N VAL A 235 -14.19 -12.44 -7.90
CA VAL A 235 -15.42 -11.72 -7.57
C VAL A 235 -16.47 -12.78 -7.22
N HIS A 236 -17.37 -12.44 -6.29
CA HIS A 236 -18.45 -13.34 -5.85
C HIS A 236 -19.28 -13.83 -7.06
N ASP A 237 -19.56 -15.13 -7.08
CA ASP A 237 -20.38 -15.81 -8.08
C ASP A 237 -19.97 -15.60 -9.55
N ALA A 238 -18.72 -15.18 -9.79
CA ALA A 238 -18.19 -14.99 -11.14
C ALA A 238 -16.92 -15.83 -11.40
N PRO A 239 -16.65 -16.20 -12.64
CA PRO A 239 -15.37 -16.79 -13.01
C PRO A 239 -14.22 -15.84 -12.72
N ALA A 240 -13.12 -16.38 -12.21
CA ALA A 240 -11.92 -15.60 -11.98
C ALA A 240 -11.36 -15.02 -13.30
N VAL A 241 -10.91 -13.77 -13.25
CA VAL A 241 -10.32 -13.05 -14.39
C VAL A 241 -8.83 -12.98 -14.20
N SER A 242 -8.05 -13.48 -15.14
CA SER A 242 -6.59 -13.46 -15.10
C SER A 242 -6.00 -12.62 -16.22
N VAL A 243 -4.90 -11.94 -15.92
CA VAL A 243 -4.05 -11.24 -16.91
C VAL A 243 -2.59 -11.67 -16.71
N PRO A 244 -1.80 -11.83 -17.78
CA PRO A 244 -0.38 -12.10 -17.67
C PRO A 244 0.37 -10.86 -17.19
N ALA A 245 1.59 -11.07 -16.66
CA ALA A 245 2.52 -9.96 -16.50
C ALA A 245 2.96 -9.43 -17.87
N LEU A 246 3.15 -8.11 -17.97
CA LEU A 246 3.66 -7.52 -19.19
C LEU A 246 5.16 -7.82 -19.33
N PRO A 247 5.62 -8.24 -20.51
CA PRO A 247 7.03 -8.51 -20.76
C PRO A 247 7.81 -7.19 -20.78
N VAL A 248 8.72 -7.02 -19.82
CA VAL A 248 9.62 -5.86 -19.75
C VAL A 248 11.04 -6.33 -19.43
N ARG A 249 12.04 -5.54 -19.82
CA ARG A 249 13.40 -5.73 -19.31
C ARG A 249 13.42 -5.30 -17.85
N VAL A 250 13.50 -6.27 -16.96
CA VAL A 250 13.50 -6.01 -15.51
C VAL A 250 14.82 -5.36 -15.11
N VAL A 251 14.74 -4.17 -14.51
CA VAL A 251 15.84 -3.43 -13.88
C VAL A 251 15.74 -3.55 -12.36
N ASN A 252 14.51 -3.43 -11.81
CA ASN A 252 14.23 -3.49 -10.38
C ASN A 252 12.80 -4.01 -10.19
N THR A 253 12.54 -4.73 -9.10
CA THR A 253 11.18 -5.21 -8.75
C THR A 253 10.61 -4.54 -7.49
N ILE A 254 11.41 -3.72 -6.79
CA ILE A 254 10.98 -3.02 -5.58
C ILE A 254 9.88 -2.04 -5.95
N GLY A 255 8.79 -2.05 -5.18
CA GLY A 255 7.64 -1.17 -5.42
C GLY A 255 6.70 -1.60 -6.55
N ALA A 256 6.96 -2.74 -7.24
CA ALA A 256 6.05 -3.22 -8.30
C ALA A 256 4.64 -3.53 -7.76
N GLY A 257 4.54 -4.13 -6.57
CA GLY A 257 3.29 -4.38 -5.86
C GLY A 257 2.54 -3.11 -5.49
N ASP A 258 3.29 -2.09 -5.04
CA ASP A 258 2.76 -0.77 -4.67
C ASP A 258 2.27 -0.02 -5.91
N ALA A 259 3.02 -0.08 -7.02
CA ALA A 259 2.62 0.47 -8.30
C ALA A 259 1.37 -0.21 -8.89
N PHE A 260 1.27 -1.54 -8.75
CA PHE A 260 0.06 -2.28 -9.12
C PHE A 260 -1.14 -1.77 -8.32
N MET A 261 -1.00 -1.60 -7.00
CA MET A 261 -2.06 -1.07 -6.14
C MET A 261 -2.42 0.37 -6.52
N ALA A 262 -1.44 1.24 -6.77
CA ALA A 262 -1.69 2.60 -7.23
C ALA A 262 -2.47 2.62 -8.55
N GLY A 263 -2.13 1.75 -9.51
CA GLY A 263 -2.86 1.57 -10.75
C GLY A 263 -4.31 1.11 -10.52
N MET A 264 -4.52 0.11 -9.65
CA MET A 264 -5.87 -0.34 -9.28
C MET A 264 -6.72 0.79 -8.69
N LEU A 265 -6.18 1.52 -7.71
CA LEU A 265 -6.89 2.63 -7.06
C LEU A 265 -7.19 3.76 -8.06
N THR A 266 -6.25 4.10 -8.93
CA THR A 266 -6.48 5.09 -9.99
C THR A 266 -7.64 4.67 -10.88
N TRP A 267 -7.60 3.43 -11.39
CA TRP A 267 -8.64 2.90 -12.27
C TRP A 267 -10.02 2.84 -11.58
N LEU A 268 -10.08 2.38 -10.33
CA LEU A 268 -11.31 2.33 -9.55
C LEU A 268 -11.90 3.73 -9.34
N GLY A 269 -11.08 4.74 -9.11
CA GLY A 269 -11.53 6.11 -8.93
C GLY A 269 -12.03 6.77 -10.22
N THR A 270 -11.29 6.60 -11.33
CA THR A 270 -11.60 7.28 -12.61
C THR A 270 -12.66 6.55 -13.42
N GLU A 271 -12.57 5.22 -13.50
CA GLU A 271 -13.40 4.41 -14.39
C GLU A 271 -14.61 3.78 -13.69
N ALA A 272 -14.50 3.48 -12.39
CA ALA A 272 -15.52 2.75 -11.65
C ALA A 272 -16.31 3.61 -10.64
N GLY A 273 -15.88 4.85 -10.38
CA GLY A 273 -16.51 5.70 -9.35
C GLY A 273 -16.45 5.04 -7.97
N TRP A 274 -15.37 4.30 -7.69
CA TRP A 274 -15.12 3.53 -6.47
C TRP A 274 -16.07 2.32 -6.27
N ASP A 275 -16.79 1.89 -7.29
CA ASP A 275 -17.60 0.66 -7.21
C ASP A 275 -16.76 -0.59 -7.54
N PRO A 276 -16.50 -1.50 -6.58
CA PRO A 276 -15.77 -2.73 -6.82
C PRO A 276 -16.61 -3.84 -7.47
N ALA A 277 -17.91 -3.64 -7.67
CA ALA A 277 -18.80 -4.59 -8.33
C ALA A 277 -18.62 -4.54 -9.86
N LEU A 278 -17.49 -5.06 -10.33
CA LEU A 278 -17.08 -4.98 -11.72
C LEU A 278 -17.57 -6.18 -12.55
N SER A 279 -18.01 -5.93 -13.78
CA SER A 279 -18.16 -7.00 -14.78
C SER A 279 -16.80 -7.60 -15.15
N ALA A 280 -16.80 -8.81 -15.72
CA ALA A 280 -15.55 -9.48 -16.12
C ALA A 280 -14.68 -8.64 -17.07
N GLY A 281 -15.29 -7.92 -18.01
CA GLY A 281 -14.59 -7.01 -18.93
C GLY A 281 -13.93 -5.84 -18.19
N ARG A 282 -14.64 -5.20 -17.28
CA ARG A 282 -14.11 -4.09 -16.45
C ARG A 282 -13.03 -4.58 -15.49
N THR A 283 -13.21 -5.76 -14.89
CA THR A 283 -12.19 -6.39 -14.04
C THR A 283 -10.91 -6.62 -14.83
N ARG A 284 -11.02 -7.11 -16.08
CA ARG A 284 -9.86 -7.29 -16.95
C ARG A 284 -9.16 -5.96 -17.24
N ALA A 285 -9.90 -4.92 -17.63
CA ALA A 285 -9.33 -3.61 -17.93
C ALA A 285 -8.61 -3.02 -16.71
N MET A 286 -9.18 -3.15 -15.51
CA MET A 286 -8.52 -2.75 -14.27
C MET A 286 -7.20 -3.50 -14.04
N LEU A 287 -7.20 -4.82 -14.20
CA LEU A 287 -5.99 -5.63 -14.02
C LEU A 287 -4.92 -5.29 -15.05
N GLU A 288 -5.29 -5.07 -16.31
CA GLU A 288 -4.37 -4.69 -17.40
C GLU A 288 -3.73 -3.32 -17.11
N TYR A 289 -4.52 -2.35 -16.67
CA TYR A 289 -4.01 -1.04 -16.27
C TYR A 289 -3.04 -1.14 -15.09
N ALA A 290 -3.40 -1.89 -14.04
CA ALA A 290 -2.56 -2.10 -12.87
C ALA A 290 -1.27 -2.86 -13.22
N ALA A 291 -1.35 -3.88 -14.08
CA ALA A 291 -0.18 -4.63 -14.55
C ALA A 291 0.77 -3.75 -15.39
N ALA A 292 0.23 -2.87 -16.24
CA ALA A 292 1.03 -1.92 -17.03
C ALA A 292 1.72 -0.88 -16.12
N THR A 293 1.02 -0.42 -15.08
CA THR A 293 1.59 0.48 -14.06
C THR A 293 2.76 -0.21 -13.33
N ALA A 294 2.59 -1.44 -12.87
CA ALA A 294 3.66 -2.22 -12.23
C ALA A 294 4.85 -2.45 -13.16
N ALA A 295 4.59 -2.79 -14.43
CA ALA A 295 5.63 -3.00 -15.44
C ALA A 295 6.47 -1.74 -15.68
N SER A 296 5.87 -0.54 -15.59
CA SER A 296 6.58 0.73 -15.74
C SER A 296 7.64 0.94 -14.65
N VAL A 297 7.39 0.46 -13.43
CA VAL A 297 8.37 0.47 -12.33
C VAL A 297 9.43 -0.59 -12.55
N CYS A 298 9.06 -1.81 -12.90
CA CYS A 298 10.03 -2.89 -13.15
C CYS A 298 11.07 -2.53 -14.22
N ALA A 299 10.73 -1.68 -15.18
CA ALA A 299 11.62 -1.28 -16.29
C ALA A 299 12.62 -0.18 -15.92
N ARG A 300 12.65 0.34 -14.69
CA ARG A 300 13.44 1.51 -14.25
C ARG A 300 14.13 1.28 -12.91
N ALA A 301 15.09 2.16 -12.60
CA ALA A 301 15.57 2.35 -11.24
C ALA A 301 14.56 3.24 -10.49
N GLY A 302 14.16 2.85 -9.27
CA GLY A 302 13.18 3.58 -8.43
C GLY A 302 11.80 2.94 -8.41
N THR A 303 10.91 3.50 -7.60
CA THR A 303 9.58 2.95 -7.29
C THR A 303 8.42 3.75 -7.88
N GLU A 304 8.70 4.86 -8.57
CA GLU A 304 7.69 5.77 -9.09
C GLU A 304 7.14 5.29 -10.44
N PRO A 305 5.85 5.00 -10.58
CA PRO A 305 5.25 4.58 -11.84
C PRO A 305 5.08 5.77 -12.82
N THR A 306 4.87 5.42 -14.08
CA THR A 306 4.36 6.33 -15.09
C THR A 306 3.01 5.82 -15.60
N ALA A 307 2.16 6.75 -16.03
CA ALA A 307 0.90 6.39 -16.64
C ALA A 307 1.13 5.45 -17.84
N PRO A 308 0.34 4.36 -17.94
CA PRO A 308 0.41 3.49 -19.09
C PRO A 308 0.10 4.28 -20.38
N PRO A 309 0.78 4.00 -21.51
CA PRO A 309 0.46 4.64 -22.77
C PRO A 309 -0.92 4.19 -23.26
N GLY A 310 -1.77 5.14 -23.62
CA GLY A 310 -3.02 4.87 -24.35
C GLY A 310 -4.23 4.48 -23.50
N VAL A 311 -4.25 4.87 -22.22
CA VAL A 311 -5.46 4.76 -21.37
C VAL A 311 -5.93 6.15 -20.98
#